data_6e24499696882022314114173e190d56
#
_entry.id   6e24499696882022314114173e190d56
#
_cell.length_a   1.000
_cell.length_b   1.000
_cell.length_c   1.000
_cell.angle_alpha   90.00
_cell.angle_beta   90.00
_cell.angle_gamma   90.00
#
_symmetry.space_group_name_H-M   'P 1'
#
loop_
_entity.id
_entity.type
_entity.pdbx_description
1 polymer ?
#
loop_
_entity_poly.entity_id
_entity_poly.type
_entity_poly.pdbx_seq_one_letter_code
_entity_poly.pdbx_strand_id
1 'polypeptide(L)'
;MNTAEKLPVLRSAPASSVQYIERPLVTVDVVVFTLIDEALNVLLVQRPRQGSEPFPGQWALPGGFVDVLLDDDLRACALRKLREKTAVESPYLEQLGSWGGRLRDPRGWSVTQVYFALLPWASLQPRKGANAADVRWFPVDAAGLAQADDGLAFDHGLILAAAVERLRSKVEYTSLPAFLLTEPFTLPQLQRVYEIVLGRPVDKSAFRTRALAAPDFLQEVGPQATGAPRSPMGYQLVNRQQPVTFPRTFQARS
;
A
#
# COMPACT_ATOMS: atom_id res chain seq x y z
N MET A 1 -28.58 -20.19 17.94
CA MET A 1 -27.59 -21.21 18.36
C MET A 1 -26.29 -20.88 17.63
N ASN A 2 -25.37 -20.28 18.34
CA ASN A 2 -24.15 -19.73 17.76
C ASN A 2 -23.01 -20.68 18.09
N THR A 3 -22.64 -21.55 17.14
CA THR A 3 -21.48 -22.44 17.26
C THR A 3 -20.23 -21.68 16.86
N ALA A 4 -19.59 -21.04 17.85
CA ALA A 4 -18.23 -20.51 17.67
C ALA A 4 -17.27 -21.70 17.49
N GLU A 5 -16.76 -21.86 16.27
CA GLU A 5 -15.74 -22.83 15.93
C GLU A 5 -14.45 -22.46 16.67
N LYS A 6 -14.06 -23.27 17.65
CA LYS A 6 -12.81 -23.08 18.40
C LYS A 6 -11.64 -23.42 17.47
N LEU A 7 -10.82 -22.43 17.18
CA LEU A 7 -9.52 -22.64 16.54
C LEU A 7 -8.70 -23.69 17.32
N PRO A 8 -7.97 -24.58 16.63
CA PRO A 8 -7.17 -25.60 17.31
C PRO A 8 -6.06 -24.96 18.13
N VAL A 9 -6.04 -25.23 19.42
CA VAL A 9 -4.95 -24.83 20.32
C VAL A 9 -3.71 -25.60 19.92
N LEU A 10 -2.69 -24.93 19.44
CA LEU A 10 -1.37 -25.50 19.19
C LEU A 10 -0.81 -26.04 20.51
N ARG A 11 -0.68 -27.35 20.61
CA ARG A 11 -0.09 -28.00 21.78
C ARG A 11 1.40 -27.61 21.89
N SER A 12 1.81 -27.08 23.02
CA SER A 12 3.22 -26.87 23.32
C SER A 12 3.97 -28.21 23.35
N ALA A 13 5.06 -28.32 22.61
CA ALA A 13 5.96 -29.47 22.70
C ALA A 13 6.63 -29.54 24.09
N PRO A 14 6.93 -30.73 24.62
CA PRO A 14 7.60 -30.86 25.91
C PRO A 14 9.00 -30.22 25.86
N ALA A 15 9.37 -29.47 26.91
CA ALA A 15 10.54 -28.59 26.98
C ALA A 15 11.92 -29.28 26.89
N SER A 16 12.00 -30.61 26.85
CA SER A 16 13.25 -31.37 26.95
C SER A 16 13.93 -31.74 25.63
N SER A 17 13.45 -31.29 24.49
CA SER A 17 14.03 -31.62 23.17
C SER A 17 14.00 -30.48 22.12
N VAL A 18 13.91 -29.22 22.57
CA VAL A 18 13.92 -28.10 21.61
C VAL A 18 15.35 -27.86 21.16
N GLN A 19 15.68 -28.33 19.98
CA GLN A 19 16.93 -28.00 19.31
C GLN A 19 17.00 -26.49 19.07
N TYR A 20 18.10 -25.85 19.46
CA TYR A 20 18.33 -24.43 19.18
C TYR A 20 18.39 -24.22 17.67
N ILE A 21 17.45 -23.44 17.13
CA ILE A 21 17.40 -23.08 15.73
C ILE A 21 17.80 -21.60 15.61
N GLU A 22 18.82 -21.31 14.78
CA GLU A 22 19.12 -19.92 14.42
C GLU A 22 17.88 -19.26 13.80
N ARG A 23 17.52 -18.12 14.34
CA ARG A 23 16.32 -17.40 13.89
C ARG A 23 16.70 -16.28 12.94
N PRO A 24 16.07 -16.17 11.76
CA PRO A 24 16.27 -15.03 10.89
C PRO A 24 15.74 -13.75 11.54
N LEU A 25 16.26 -12.60 11.08
CA LEU A 25 15.68 -11.30 11.39
C LEU A 25 14.32 -11.19 10.66
N VAL A 26 13.25 -10.95 11.39
CA VAL A 26 11.89 -10.82 10.83
C VAL A 26 11.48 -9.36 10.87
N THR A 27 11.14 -8.82 9.70
CA THR A 27 10.68 -7.43 9.53
C THR A 27 9.36 -7.36 8.77
N VAL A 28 8.75 -6.20 8.81
CA VAL A 28 7.67 -5.82 7.90
C VAL A 28 8.03 -4.52 7.21
N ASP A 29 7.59 -4.36 5.95
CA ASP A 29 7.72 -3.12 5.21
C ASP A 29 6.37 -2.78 4.56
N VAL A 30 6.06 -1.49 4.40
CA VAL A 30 4.79 -1.02 3.83
C VAL A 30 5.06 -0.07 2.68
N VAL A 31 4.53 -0.40 1.49
CA VAL A 31 4.53 0.49 0.34
C VAL A 31 3.24 1.30 0.38
N VAL A 32 3.32 2.59 0.62
CA VAL A 32 2.15 3.49 0.65
C VAL A 32 2.13 4.33 -0.62
N PHE A 33 1.07 4.20 -1.39
CA PHE A 33 0.85 4.98 -2.61
C PHE A 33 -0.19 6.07 -2.41
N THR A 34 0.01 7.19 -3.08
CA THR A 34 -0.97 8.26 -3.27
C THR A 34 -0.81 8.90 -4.64
N LEU A 35 -1.74 9.80 -5.01
CA LEU A 35 -1.61 10.64 -6.20
C LEU A 35 -1.32 12.08 -5.81
N ILE A 36 -0.25 12.65 -6.35
CA ILE A 36 0.11 14.06 -6.23
C ILE A 36 0.37 14.57 -7.65
N ASP A 37 -0.28 15.67 -8.03
CA ASP A 37 -0.11 16.31 -9.35
C ASP A 37 -0.23 15.31 -10.52
N GLU A 38 -1.27 14.46 -10.47
CA GLU A 38 -1.53 13.43 -11.48
C GLU A 38 -0.41 12.39 -11.65
N ALA A 39 0.47 12.23 -10.66
CA ALA A 39 1.53 11.23 -10.65
C ALA A 39 1.36 10.28 -9.46
N LEU A 40 1.68 9.00 -9.68
CA LEU A 40 1.78 8.03 -8.59
C LEU A 40 3.00 8.35 -7.74
N ASN A 41 2.79 8.46 -6.43
CA ASN A 41 3.84 8.74 -5.47
C ASN A 41 3.90 7.65 -4.39
N VAL A 42 5.10 7.40 -3.87
CA VAL A 42 5.37 6.50 -2.74
C VAL A 42 5.87 7.27 -1.53
N LEU A 43 5.43 6.88 -0.34
CA LEU A 43 5.92 7.42 0.92
C LEU A 43 7.22 6.71 1.31
N LEU A 44 8.27 7.50 1.53
CA LEU A 44 9.55 7.01 2.03
C LEU A 44 9.94 7.71 3.33
N VAL A 45 10.72 7.02 4.14
CA VAL A 45 11.34 7.52 5.36
C VAL A 45 12.84 7.58 5.17
N GLN A 46 13.47 8.68 5.60
CA GLN A 46 14.92 8.79 5.59
C GLN A 46 15.49 8.14 6.86
N ARG A 47 16.45 7.25 6.68
CA ARG A 47 17.15 6.61 7.79
C ARG A 47 18.05 7.61 8.52
N PRO A 48 18.26 7.47 9.84
CA PRO A 48 19.17 8.34 10.57
C PRO A 48 20.56 8.34 9.94
N ARG A 49 21.18 9.52 9.89
CA ARG A 49 22.56 9.67 9.35
C ARG A 49 23.64 9.22 10.35
N GLN A 50 23.29 9.18 11.62
CA GLN A 50 24.18 8.81 12.73
C GLN A 50 23.67 7.55 13.41
N GLY A 51 24.58 6.77 13.98
CA GLY A 51 24.28 5.52 14.67
C GLY A 51 24.86 4.30 13.95
N SER A 52 24.61 3.12 14.49
CA SER A 52 25.10 1.83 13.96
C SER A 52 24.14 1.17 12.95
N GLU A 53 23.07 1.85 12.57
CA GLU A 53 22.09 1.31 11.63
C GLU A 53 22.65 1.26 10.20
N PRO A 54 22.40 0.18 9.44
CA PRO A 54 22.84 0.09 8.06
C PRO A 54 22.18 1.13 7.17
N PHE A 55 22.83 1.50 6.05
CA PHE A 55 22.32 2.48 5.07
C PHE A 55 22.00 3.85 5.69
N PRO A 56 22.95 4.52 6.37
CA PRO A 56 22.70 5.80 7.02
C PRO A 56 22.36 6.88 6.01
N GLY A 57 21.30 7.64 6.29
CA GLY A 57 20.82 8.74 5.44
C GLY A 57 20.06 8.33 4.19
N GLN A 58 20.03 7.05 3.81
CA GLN A 58 19.28 6.59 2.65
C GLN A 58 17.76 6.56 2.90
N TRP A 59 17.00 6.65 1.82
CA TRP A 59 15.56 6.49 1.85
C TRP A 59 15.16 5.03 1.88
N ALA A 60 14.07 4.73 2.59
CA ALA A 60 13.56 3.37 2.80
C ALA A 60 12.03 3.36 2.83
N LEU A 61 11.44 2.21 2.59
CA LEU A 61 10.03 2.00 2.90
C LEU A 61 9.80 2.11 4.41
N PRO A 62 8.66 2.63 4.88
CA PRO A 62 8.26 2.53 6.28
C PRO A 62 8.21 1.07 6.71
N GLY A 63 8.88 0.72 7.81
CA GLY A 63 8.95 -0.66 8.26
C GLY A 63 9.85 -0.86 9.47
N GLY A 64 10.18 -2.10 9.77
CA GLY A 64 11.11 -2.48 10.84
C GLY A 64 10.80 -3.84 11.44
N PHE A 65 11.53 -4.15 12.52
CA PHE A 65 11.42 -5.44 13.20
C PHE A 65 10.05 -5.70 13.81
N VAL A 66 9.62 -6.95 13.74
CA VAL A 66 8.50 -7.49 14.51
C VAL A 66 8.88 -7.44 15.99
N ASP A 67 7.97 -6.96 16.82
CA ASP A 67 8.05 -6.98 18.26
C ASP A 67 7.04 -7.99 18.80
N VAL A 68 7.54 -9.14 19.24
CA VAL A 68 6.70 -10.26 19.69
C VAL A 68 5.89 -9.97 20.96
N LEU A 69 6.18 -8.86 21.65
CA LEU A 69 5.43 -8.43 22.84
C LEU A 69 4.32 -7.42 22.50
N LEU A 70 4.41 -6.77 21.34
CA LEU A 70 3.49 -5.70 20.93
C LEU A 70 2.63 -6.07 19.71
N ASP A 71 3.12 -6.99 18.87
CA ASP A 71 2.51 -7.33 17.60
C ASP A 71 1.80 -8.68 17.67
N ASP A 72 0.47 -8.69 17.64
CA ASP A 72 -0.32 -9.91 17.61
C ASP A 72 -0.10 -10.72 16.32
N ASP A 73 0.12 -10.01 15.21
CA ASP A 73 0.41 -10.59 13.90
C ASP A 73 1.24 -9.63 13.01
N LEU A 74 1.63 -10.08 11.82
CA LEU A 74 2.43 -9.28 10.88
C LEU A 74 1.67 -8.05 10.34
N ARG A 75 0.35 -8.12 10.25
CA ARG A 75 -0.48 -6.98 9.84
C ARG A 75 -0.51 -5.91 10.94
N ALA A 76 -0.65 -6.31 12.20
CA ALA A 76 -0.59 -5.41 13.35
C ALA A 76 0.78 -4.72 13.42
N CYS A 77 1.88 -5.47 13.22
CA CYS A 77 3.22 -4.92 13.11
C CYS A 77 3.33 -3.88 11.99
N ALA A 78 2.83 -4.18 10.78
CA ALA A 78 2.88 -3.26 9.65
C ALA A 78 2.14 -1.94 9.94
N LEU A 79 0.94 -2.00 10.51
CA LEU A 79 0.16 -0.81 10.90
C LEU A 79 0.86 -0.01 12.00
N ARG A 80 1.44 -0.68 12.99
CA ARG A 80 2.21 -0.02 14.05
C ARG A 80 3.43 0.68 13.47
N LYS A 81 4.23 0.00 12.63
CA LYS A 81 5.43 0.59 12.00
C LYS A 81 5.09 1.75 11.08
N LEU A 82 4.01 1.65 10.31
CA LEU A 82 3.55 2.76 9.48
C LEU A 82 3.23 3.99 10.33
N ARG A 83 2.43 3.82 11.38
CA ARG A 83 2.07 4.91 12.31
C ARG A 83 3.26 5.49 13.03
N GLU A 84 4.15 4.64 13.60
CA GLU A 84 5.34 5.07 14.34
C GLU A 84 6.31 5.89 13.47
N LYS A 85 6.47 5.52 12.20
CA LYS A 85 7.44 6.15 11.29
C LYS A 85 6.91 7.39 10.59
N THR A 86 5.61 7.45 10.32
CA THR A 86 5.03 8.43 9.39
C THR A 86 3.80 9.15 9.93
N ALA A 87 3.23 8.72 11.06
CA ALA A 87 1.94 9.13 11.59
C ALA A 87 0.76 8.88 10.62
N VAL A 88 0.93 8.03 9.62
CA VAL A 88 -0.11 7.66 8.65
C VAL A 88 -0.84 6.40 9.12
N GLU A 89 -2.16 6.40 8.98
CA GLU A 89 -3.02 5.24 9.20
C GLU A 89 -3.67 4.80 7.89
N SER A 90 -3.86 3.50 7.71
CA SER A 90 -4.52 2.96 6.53
C SER A 90 -5.63 1.99 6.91
N PRO A 91 -6.87 2.21 6.43
CA PRO A 91 -7.96 1.26 6.60
C PRO A 91 -7.77 0.00 5.76
N TYR A 92 -7.06 0.11 4.63
CA TYR A 92 -6.76 -0.96 3.70
C TYR A 92 -5.27 -1.27 3.69
N LEU A 93 -4.93 -2.54 3.88
CA LEU A 93 -3.57 -3.04 3.82
C LEU A 93 -3.60 -4.43 3.19
N GLU A 94 -2.94 -4.59 2.05
CA GLU A 94 -2.86 -5.86 1.32
C GLU A 94 -1.46 -6.44 1.35
N GLN A 95 -1.36 -7.75 1.52
CA GLN A 95 -0.09 -8.45 1.39
C GLN A 95 0.41 -8.40 -0.05
N LEU A 96 1.65 -7.94 -0.23
CA LEU A 96 2.34 -7.98 -1.50
C LEU A 96 3.08 -9.32 -1.68
N GLY A 97 3.90 -9.68 -0.70
CA GLY A 97 4.73 -10.88 -0.70
C GLY A 97 5.82 -10.81 0.37
N SER A 98 6.71 -11.80 0.36
CA SER A 98 7.86 -11.87 1.28
C SER A 98 9.16 -11.80 0.49
N TRP A 99 10.13 -11.06 1.00
CA TRP A 99 11.51 -11.01 0.49
C TRP A 99 12.46 -11.47 1.58
N GLY A 100 13.30 -12.44 1.27
CA GLY A 100 14.21 -13.00 2.26
C GLY A 100 15.53 -13.43 1.65
N GLY A 101 16.59 -13.39 2.46
CA GLY A 101 17.89 -13.84 2.03
C GLY A 101 19.03 -13.32 2.90
N ARG A 102 20.22 -13.90 2.62
CA ARG A 102 21.43 -13.59 3.37
C ARG A 102 22.01 -12.20 3.05
N LEU A 103 21.77 -11.70 1.83
CA LEU A 103 22.41 -10.48 1.33
C LEU A 103 21.51 -9.24 1.41
N ARG A 104 20.24 -9.38 1.82
CA ARG A 104 19.34 -8.24 1.89
C ARG A 104 19.60 -7.30 3.06
N ASP A 105 20.10 -7.82 4.17
CA ASP A 105 20.43 -7.04 5.37
C ASP A 105 21.84 -7.41 5.85
N PRO A 106 22.76 -6.44 5.99
CA PRO A 106 24.14 -6.72 6.44
C PRO A 106 24.23 -7.25 7.87
N ARG A 107 23.17 -7.12 8.67
CA ARG A 107 23.11 -7.63 10.06
C ARG A 107 22.90 -9.14 10.12
N GLY A 108 22.47 -9.78 9.04
CA GLY A 108 22.29 -11.23 8.98
C GLY A 108 21.18 -11.67 8.03
N TRP A 109 20.89 -12.97 8.04
CA TRP A 109 19.80 -13.52 7.25
C TRP A 109 18.47 -12.92 7.70
N SER A 110 17.74 -12.31 6.77
CA SER A 110 16.52 -11.58 7.11
C SER A 110 15.40 -11.90 6.14
N VAL A 111 14.16 -11.78 6.63
CA VAL A 111 12.95 -11.83 5.84
C VAL A 111 12.05 -10.65 6.22
N THR A 112 11.45 -10.03 5.21
CA THR A 112 10.38 -9.06 5.39
C THR A 112 9.08 -9.55 4.78
N GLN A 113 7.98 -9.37 5.49
CA GLN A 113 6.64 -9.43 4.93
C GLN A 113 6.25 -8.04 4.48
N VAL A 114 5.94 -7.89 3.20
CA VAL A 114 5.60 -6.60 2.63
C VAL A 114 4.09 -6.47 2.43
N TYR A 115 3.59 -5.31 2.79
CA TYR A 115 2.21 -4.86 2.53
C TYR A 115 2.22 -3.64 1.63
N PHE A 116 1.10 -3.37 0.94
CA PHE A 116 0.88 -2.08 0.30
C PHE A 116 -0.47 -1.48 0.67
N ALA A 117 -0.54 -0.15 0.64
CA ALA A 117 -1.69 0.66 0.96
C ALA A 117 -1.90 1.75 -0.10
N LEU A 118 -3.15 2.12 -0.32
CA LEU A 118 -3.56 3.18 -1.25
C LEU A 118 -4.36 4.20 -0.45
N LEU A 119 -3.93 5.45 -0.44
CA LEU A 119 -4.53 6.49 0.38
C LEU A 119 -4.76 7.79 -0.43
N PRO A 120 -5.89 8.49 -0.21
CA PRO A 120 -6.12 9.79 -0.81
C PRO A 120 -5.13 10.82 -0.29
N TRP A 121 -4.57 11.65 -1.17
CA TRP A 121 -3.64 12.73 -0.79
C TRP A 121 -4.19 13.66 0.28
N ALA A 122 -5.44 14.07 0.16
CA ALA A 122 -6.07 15.02 1.09
C ALA A 122 -6.18 14.49 2.54
N SER A 123 -6.13 13.16 2.74
CA SER A 123 -6.15 12.56 4.08
C SER A 123 -4.76 12.42 4.71
N LEU A 124 -3.70 12.82 3.99
CA LEU A 124 -2.32 12.53 4.35
C LEU A 124 -1.59 13.77 4.85
N GLN A 125 -1.14 13.74 6.09
CA GLN A 125 -0.20 14.69 6.67
C GLN A 125 0.95 13.91 7.33
N PRO A 126 1.83 13.28 6.54
CA PRO A 126 2.90 12.48 7.09
C PRO A 126 3.83 13.36 7.92
N ARG A 127 4.18 12.88 9.11
CA ARG A 127 5.14 13.52 10.02
C ARG A 127 6.21 12.51 10.36
N LYS A 128 7.46 12.96 10.40
CA LYS A 128 8.55 12.10 10.83
C LYS A 128 8.27 11.56 12.23
N GLY A 129 8.31 10.26 12.38
CA GLY A 129 8.15 9.55 13.63
C GLY A 129 9.48 9.16 14.26
N ALA A 130 9.42 8.26 15.24
CA ALA A 130 10.59 7.73 15.92
C ALA A 130 11.56 7.05 14.93
N ASN A 131 12.87 7.33 15.09
CA ASN A 131 13.95 6.76 14.27
C ASN A 131 13.84 7.04 12.75
N ALA A 132 13.16 8.14 12.36
CA ALA A 132 13.19 8.67 11.00
C ALA A 132 13.82 10.08 11.01
N ALA A 133 14.79 10.33 10.12
CA ALA A 133 15.37 11.66 9.96
C ALA A 133 14.42 12.60 9.20
N ASP A 134 13.70 12.06 8.20
CA ASP A 134 12.70 12.76 7.40
C ASP A 134 11.65 11.79 6.85
N VAL A 135 10.53 12.31 6.34
CA VAL A 135 9.46 11.57 5.66
C VAL A 135 8.99 12.37 4.47
N ARG A 136 9.03 11.78 3.26
CA ARG A 136 8.64 12.48 2.02
C ARG A 136 7.94 11.55 1.04
N TRP A 137 7.19 12.19 0.13
CA TRP A 137 6.62 11.57 -1.05
C TRP A 137 7.56 11.70 -2.22
N PHE A 138 7.73 10.60 -2.96
CA PHE A 138 8.56 10.56 -4.16
C PHE A 138 7.74 10.08 -5.35
N PRO A 139 7.79 10.77 -6.49
CA PRO A 139 7.19 10.29 -7.72
C PRO A 139 7.77 8.92 -8.10
N VAL A 140 6.90 8.06 -8.62
CA VAL A 140 7.27 6.73 -9.12
C VAL A 140 7.21 6.75 -10.63
N ASP A 141 8.31 6.36 -11.28
CA ASP A 141 8.40 6.34 -12.75
C ASP A 141 7.68 5.14 -13.39
N ALA A 142 7.74 5.06 -14.71
CA ALA A 142 7.12 3.98 -15.46
C ALA A 142 7.73 2.59 -15.16
N ALA A 143 8.99 2.53 -14.71
CA ALA A 143 9.66 1.29 -14.30
C ALA A 143 9.33 0.89 -12.86
N GLY A 144 8.58 1.74 -12.12
CA GLY A 144 8.24 1.50 -10.72
C GLY A 144 9.36 1.89 -9.75
N LEU A 145 10.25 2.78 -10.15
CA LEU A 145 11.35 3.27 -9.33
C LEU A 145 11.00 4.64 -8.73
N ALA A 146 11.30 4.83 -7.45
CA ALA A 146 11.22 6.13 -6.81
C ALA A 146 12.37 7.02 -7.29
N GLN A 147 12.06 8.28 -7.58
CA GLN A 147 13.06 9.30 -7.94
C GLN A 147 13.80 9.81 -6.70
N ALA A 148 14.52 8.93 -6.03
CA ALA A 148 15.38 9.22 -4.90
C ALA A 148 16.84 9.21 -5.36
N ASP A 149 17.56 10.30 -5.12
CA ASP A 149 18.89 10.57 -5.71
C ASP A 149 19.93 9.46 -5.49
N ASP A 150 19.92 8.81 -4.32
CA ASP A 150 20.91 7.79 -3.94
C ASP A 150 20.37 6.35 -3.97
N GLY A 151 19.21 6.13 -4.58
CA GLY A 151 18.51 4.86 -4.52
C GLY A 151 17.89 4.58 -3.14
N LEU A 152 17.31 3.40 -2.97
CA LEU A 152 16.69 2.99 -1.72
C LEU A 152 17.58 2.05 -0.93
N ALA A 153 17.48 2.11 0.41
CA ALA A 153 18.14 1.19 1.31
C ALA A 153 17.67 -0.25 1.08
N PHE A 154 18.54 -1.22 1.39
CA PHE A 154 18.26 -2.64 1.27
C PHE A 154 17.87 -3.04 -0.18
N ASP A 155 16.88 -3.91 -0.28
CA ASP A 155 16.22 -4.34 -1.53
C ASP A 155 14.90 -3.58 -1.80
N HIS A 156 14.70 -2.42 -1.17
CA HIS A 156 13.43 -1.68 -1.21
C HIS A 156 13.09 -1.18 -2.63
N GLY A 157 14.08 -0.94 -3.48
CA GLY A 157 13.83 -0.63 -4.90
C GLY A 157 13.16 -1.78 -5.65
N LEU A 158 13.60 -3.02 -5.42
CA LEU A 158 12.98 -4.22 -6.01
C LEU A 158 11.57 -4.46 -5.47
N ILE A 159 11.37 -4.23 -4.17
CA ILE A 159 10.07 -4.34 -3.52
C ILE A 159 9.09 -3.31 -4.11
N LEU A 160 9.53 -2.06 -4.28
CA LEU A 160 8.71 -1.00 -4.85
C LEU A 160 8.31 -1.32 -6.29
N ALA A 161 9.24 -1.77 -7.12
CA ALA A 161 8.96 -2.17 -8.50
C ALA A 161 7.89 -3.30 -8.55
N ALA A 162 8.03 -4.31 -7.69
CA ALA A 162 7.06 -5.40 -7.58
C ALA A 162 5.68 -4.90 -7.09
N ALA A 163 5.65 -3.90 -6.18
CA ALA A 163 4.39 -3.31 -5.71
C ALA A 163 3.67 -2.54 -6.82
N VAL A 164 4.40 -1.80 -7.65
CA VAL A 164 3.84 -1.07 -8.79
C VAL A 164 3.30 -2.04 -9.85
N GLU A 165 4.03 -3.10 -10.16
CA GLU A 165 3.57 -4.15 -11.06
C GLU A 165 2.30 -4.82 -10.54
N ARG A 166 2.26 -5.19 -9.26
CA ARG A 166 1.08 -5.74 -8.60
C ARG A 166 -0.11 -4.79 -8.67
N LEU A 167 0.10 -3.51 -8.37
CA LEU A 167 -0.94 -2.49 -8.44
C LEU A 167 -1.50 -2.39 -9.85
N ARG A 168 -0.66 -2.25 -10.88
CA ARG A 168 -1.07 -2.18 -12.28
C ARG A 168 -1.85 -3.40 -12.73
N SER A 169 -1.40 -4.60 -12.39
CA SER A 169 -2.11 -5.84 -12.74
C SER A 169 -3.50 -5.90 -12.09
N LYS A 170 -3.62 -5.49 -10.83
CA LYS A 170 -4.91 -5.50 -10.11
C LYS A 170 -5.88 -4.41 -10.58
N VAL A 171 -5.37 -3.26 -10.98
CA VAL A 171 -6.19 -2.16 -11.50
C VAL A 171 -7.03 -2.55 -12.69
N GLU A 172 -6.55 -3.47 -13.52
CA GLU A 172 -7.31 -3.93 -14.67
C GLU A 172 -8.64 -4.61 -14.33
N TYR A 173 -8.74 -5.23 -13.14
CA TYR A 173 -9.92 -6.01 -12.76
C TYR A 173 -10.46 -5.71 -11.35
N THR A 174 -9.96 -4.68 -10.67
CA THR A 174 -10.44 -4.30 -9.33
C THR A 174 -10.74 -2.81 -9.19
N SER A 175 -11.45 -2.47 -8.11
CA SER A 175 -11.75 -1.09 -7.73
C SER A 175 -10.62 -0.38 -6.96
N LEU A 176 -9.44 -0.98 -6.84
CA LEU A 176 -8.31 -0.44 -6.06
C LEU A 176 -7.96 1.02 -6.33
N PRO A 177 -7.93 1.52 -7.59
CA PRO A 177 -7.61 2.92 -7.85
C PRO A 177 -8.53 3.92 -7.15
N ALA A 178 -9.77 3.56 -6.88
CA ALA A 178 -10.71 4.43 -6.20
C ALA A 178 -10.29 4.76 -4.75
N PHE A 179 -9.43 3.92 -4.12
CA PHE A 179 -8.88 4.21 -2.79
C PHE A 179 -7.92 5.40 -2.77
N LEU A 180 -7.40 5.81 -3.94
CA LEU A 180 -6.55 6.99 -4.10
C LEU A 180 -7.33 8.30 -4.13
N LEU A 181 -8.67 8.24 -4.22
CA LEU A 181 -9.54 9.41 -4.32
C LEU A 181 -10.10 9.83 -2.96
N THR A 182 -10.18 11.14 -2.76
CA THR A 182 -10.99 11.74 -1.71
C THR A 182 -12.46 11.69 -2.10
N GLU A 183 -13.32 11.31 -1.18
CA GLU A 183 -14.77 11.30 -1.35
C GLU A 183 -15.40 12.64 -0.93
N PRO A 184 -16.45 13.07 -1.64
CA PRO A 184 -17.03 12.48 -2.83
C PRO A 184 -16.19 12.77 -4.08
N PHE A 185 -16.20 11.86 -5.06
CA PHE A 185 -15.52 12.01 -6.35
C PHE A 185 -16.49 11.80 -7.52
N THR A 186 -16.09 12.22 -8.72
CA THR A 186 -16.87 12.06 -9.95
C THR A 186 -16.34 10.88 -10.79
N LEU A 187 -17.17 10.33 -11.70
CA LEU A 187 -16.70 9.28 -12.63
C LEU A 187 -15.52 9.72 -13.52
N PRO A 188 -15.45 10.95 -14.03
CA PRO A 188 -14.25 11.42 -14.74
C PRO A 188 -12.98 11.40 -13.87
N GLN A 189 -13.05 11.80 -12.59
CA GLN A 189 -11.92 11.70 -11.66
C GLN A 189 -11.53 10.25 -11.43
N LEU A 190 -12.50 9.37 -11.20
CA LEU A 190 -12.26 7.94 -11.06
C LEU A 190 -11.56 7.36 -12.30
N GLN A 191 -12.09 7.64 -13.50
CA GLN A 191 -11.46 7.20 -14.76
C GLN A 191 -10.02 7.70 -14.88
N ARG A 192 -9.77 8.97 -14.55
CA ARG A 192 -8.43 9.55 -14.61
C ARG A 192 -7.42 8.82 -13.72
N VAL A 193 -7.82 8.44 -12.53
CA VAL A 193 -6.97 7.65 -11.61
C VAL A 193 -6.62 6.29 -12.21
N TYR A 194 -7.58 5.60 -12.83
CA TYR A 194 -7.30 4.34 -13.53
C TYR A 194 -6.28 4.55 -14.67
N GLU A 195 -6.42 5.59 -15.47
CA GLU A 195 -5.52 5.91 -16.57
C GLU A 195 -4.09 6.22 -16.09
N ILE A 196 -3.96 6.97 -15.00
CA ILE A 196 -2.66 7.28 -14.38
C ILE A 196 -1.95 6.00 -13.92
N VAL A 197 -2.63 5.14 -13.18
CA VAL A 197 -2.02 3.91 -12.65
C VAL A 197 -1.69 2.93 -13.77
N LEU A 198 -2.57 2.78 -14.77
CA LEU A 198 -2.35 1.92 -15.93
C LEU A 198 -1.29 2.47 -16.91
N GLY A 199 -1.01 3.77 -16.86
CA GLY A 199 -0.14 4.44 -17.83
C GLY A 199 -0.71 4.48 -19.26
N ARG A 200 -2.03 4.31 -19.43
CA ARG A 200 -2.73 4.30 -20.71
C ARG A 200 -4.18 4.75 -20.60
N PRO A 201 -4.78 5.32 -21.66
CA PRO A 201 -6.19 5.68 -21.66
C PRO A 201 -7.09 4.45 -21.57
N VAL A 202 -8.30 4.65 -21.01
CA VAL A 202 -9.39 3.67 -21.02
C VAL A 202 -10.61 4.23 -21.78
N ASP A 203 -11.38 3.35 -22.40
CA ASP A 203 -12.61 3.79 -23.09
C ASP A 203 -13.64 4.32 -22.09
N LYS A 204 -14.07 5.56 -22.29
CA LYS A 204 -14.96 6.28 -21.38
C LYS A 204 -16.32 5.59 -21.19
N SER A 205 -16.90 5.07 -22.28
CA SER A 205 -18.22 4.45 -22.26
C SER A 205 -18.17 3.10 -21.53
N ALA A 206 -17.18 2.27 -21.89
CA ALA A 206 -16.96 0.97 -21.25
C ALA A 206 -16.61 1.12 -19.77
N PHE A 207 -15.77 2.10 -19.42
CA PHE A 207 -15.42 2.42 -18.04
C PHE A 207 -16.66 2.79 -17.22
N ARG A 208 -17.45 3.76 -17.71
CA ARG A 208 -18.69 4.22 -17.05
C ARG A 208 -19.66 3.07 -16.83
N THR A 209 -19.94 2.29 -17.88
CA THR A 209 -20.87 1.15 -17.81
C THR A 209 -20.42 0.15 -16.76
N ARG A 210 -19.13 -0.20 -16.73
CA ARG A 210 -18.58 -1.14 -15.78
C ARG A 210 -18.61 -0.62 -14.33
N ALA A 211 -18.19 0.62 -14.11
CA ALA A 211 -18.17 1.21 -12.79
C ALA A 211 -19.56 1.29 -12.15
N LEU A 212 -20.58 1.65 -12.95
CA LEU A 212 -21.95 1.77 -12.47
C LEU A 212 -22.69 0.43 -12.37
N ALA A 213 -22.29 -0.59 -13.13
CA ALA A 213 -22.90 -1.91 -13.07
C ALA A 213 -22.30 -2.82 -11.98
N ALA A 214 -21.16 -2.44 -11.38
CA ALA A 214 -20.50 -3.24 -10.36
C ALA A 214 -21.29 -3.16 -9.04
N PRO A 215 -21.75 -4.30 -8.49
CA PRO A 215 -22.44 -4.32 -7.21
C PRO A 215 -21.46 -3.89 -6.09
N ASP A 216 -21.99 -3.23 -5.07
CA ASP A 216 -21.26 -2.83 -3.85
C ASP A 216 -19.99 -1.99 -4.10
N PHE A 217 -19.89 -1.34 -5.28
CA PHE A 217 -18.76 -0.49 -5.60
C PHE A 217 -19.02 0.98 -5.27
N LEU A 218 -20.01 1.59 -5.92
CA LEU A 218 -20.27 3.04 -5.84
C LEU A 218 -21.65 3.34 -5.26
N GLN A 219 -21.70 4.31 -4.36
CA GLN A 219 -22.91 4.92 -3.85
C GLN A 219 -22.99 6.37 -4.34
N GLU A 220 -24.12 6.78 -4.92
CA GLU A 220 -24.37 8.17 -5.30
C GLU A 220 -24.60 9.04 -4.06
N VAL A 221 -23.95 10.22 -4.01
CA VAL A 221 -24.07 11.18 -2.90
C VAL A 221 -24.61 12.54 -3.34
N GLY A 222 -25.07 12.64 -4.59
CA GLY A 222 -25.66 13.84 -5.16
C GLY A 222 -24.71 14.67 -6.01
N PRO A 223 -25.23 15.74 -6.65
CA PRO A 223 -24.46 16.60 -7.52
C PRO A 223 -23.33 17.33 -6.78
N GLN A 224 -22.14 17.40 -7.39
CA GLN A 224 -20.99 18.10 -6.84
C GLN A 224 -20.83 19.49 -7.46
N ALA A 225 -20.70 20.52 -6.62
CA ALA A 225 -20.45 21.89 -7.09
C ALA A 225 -19.02 22.00 -7.66
N THR A 226 -18.87 21.96 -8.98
CA THR A 226 -17.57 22.04 -9.67
C THR A 226 -17.37 23.34 -10.44
N GLY A 227 -18.30 24.32 -10.32
CA GLY A 227 -18.28 25.52 -11.13
C GLY A 227 -18.70 25.31 -12.60
N ALA A 228 -18.99 24.10 -13.02
CA ALA A 228 -19.48 23.77 -14.35
C ALA A 228 -21.01 24.07 -14.47
N PRO A 229 -21.52 24.36 -15.69
CA PRO A 229 -22.95 24.62 -15.92
C PRO A 229 -23.89 23.49 -15.52
N ARG A 230 -23.38 22.25 -15.49
CA ARG A 230 -24.05 21.06 -14.95
C ARG A 230 -23.17 20.42 -13.91
N SER A 231 -23.66 20.37 -12.67
CA SER A 231 -22.97 19.69 -11.58
C SER A 231 -22.90 18.18 -11.82
N PRO A 232 -21.72 17.58 -11.94
CA PRO A 232 -21.60 16.14 -12.10
C PRO A 232 -22.07 15.40 -10.85
N MET A 233 -22.57 14.16 -11.02
CA MET A 233 -22.91 13.28 -9.91
C MET A 233 -21.64 12.90 -9.12
N GLY A 234 -21.71 13.02 -7.81
CA GLY A 234 -20.67 12.57 -6.88
C GLY A 234 -20.95 11.16 -6.40
N TYR A 235 -19.87 10.45 -6.16
CA TYR A 235 -19.86 9.06 -5.71
C TYR A 235 -18.94 8.90 -4.51
N GLN A 236 -19.23 7.88 -3.70
CA GLN A 236 -18.36 7.37 -2.66
C GLN A 236 -18.26 5.85 -2.77
N LEU A 237 -17.24 5.25 -2.18
CA LEU A 237 -17.11 3.79 -2.09
C LEU A 237 -18.11 3.25 -1.05
N VAL A 238 -18.76 2.13 -1.38
CA VAL A 238 -19.58 1.40 -0.40
C VAL A 238 -18.70 0.82 0.71
N ASN A 239 -17.50 0.36 0.37
CA ASN A 239 -16.54 -0.18 1.33
C ASN A 239 -15.10 0.25 0.99
N ARG A 240 -14.39 0.85 1.96
CA ARG A 240 -12.96 1.23 1.85
C ARG A 240 -12.00 0.18 2.43
N GLN A 241 -12.49 -0.91 2.94
CA GLN A 241 -11.64 -1.96 3.52
C GLN A 241 -11.38 -3.10 2.54
N GLN A 242 -12.23 -3.25 1.53
CA GLN A 242 -12.11 -4.32 0.54
C GLN A 242 -12.42 -3.82 -0.87
N PRO A 243 -11.53 -4.10 -1.85
CA PRO A 243 -11.80 -3.77 -3.24
C PRO A 243 -12.84 -4.71 -3.85
N VAL A 244 -13.64 -4.19 -4.75
CA VAL A 244 -14.54 -4.98 -5.59
C VAL A 244 -13.76 -5.54 -6.77
N THR A 245 -14.04 -6.78 -7.16
CA THR A 245 -13.46 -7.42 -8.35
C THR A 245 -14.46 -7.34 -9.52
N PHE A 246 -13.99 -6.88 -10.68
CA PHE A 246 -14.78 -6.80 -11.89
C PHE A 246 -14.67 -8.10 -12.70
N PRO A 247 -15.76 -8.58 -13.32
CA PRO A 247 -15.77 -9.85 -14.07
C PRO A 247 -14.97 -9.79 -15.39
N ARG A 248 -14.57 -8.61 -15.86
CA ARG A 248 -13.80 -8.41 -17.09
C ARG A 248 -12.75 -7.31 -16.89
N THR A 249 -11.59 -7.43 -17.54
CA THR A 249 -10.52 -6.41 -17.52
C THR A 249 -10.89 -5.17 -18.32
N PHE A 250 -10.23 -4.04 -18.06
CA PHE A 250 -10.35 -2.83 -18.87
C PHE A 250 -9.57 -3.03 -20.18
N GLN A 251 -10.26 -3.12 -21.30
CA GLN A 251 -9.61 -3.20 -22.60
C GLN A 251 -8.91 -1.88 -22.95
N ALA A 252 -7.76 -1.99 -23.61
CA ALA A 252 -7.13 -0.84 -24.23
C ALA A 252 -8.07 -0.27 -25.31
N ARG A 253 -8.02 1.04 -25.51
CA ARG A 253 -8.67 1.68 -26.67
C ARG A 253 -7.93 1.19 -27.91
N SER A 254 -8.62 0.51 -28.81
CA SER A 254 -8.13 0.19 -30.15
C SER A 254 -7.94 1.45 -30.98
#